data_603819e86775bcf65657584016a7d27c
#
_entry.id   603819e86775bcf65657584016a7d27c
#
_cell.length_a   1.000
_cell.length_b   1.000
_cell.length_c   1.000
_cell.angle_alpha   90.00
_cell.angle_beta   90.00
_cell.angle_gamma   90.00
#
_symmetry.space_group_name_H-M   'P 1'
#
loop_
_entity.id
_entity.type
_entity.pdbx_description
1 polymer ?
#
loop_
_entity_poly.entity_id
_entity_poly.type
_entity_poly.pdbx_seq_one_letter_code
_entity_poly.pdbx_strand_id
1 'polypeptide(L)'
;MMSKKNRTRQQMEEEMRQLRKVFMTVRLMKADEVQGGKKGSAPCYAQWRRSRPCENCVARQALEKNTRKTRLEYFGQELYEITASCVQVDGQLCVLELTRKIDRSVLLDPENGERLLNSITDEREKRYRDPLTGAYNRTYYDENYPYRSITAGVAMLDMDDLKFSND
;
A
#
# COMPACT_ATOMS: atom_id res chain seq x y z
N MET A 1 0.12 20.60 21.07
CA MET A 1 1.08 19.48 20.93
C MET A 1 0.58 18.33 21.83
N MET A 2 -0.11 17.32 21.28
CA MET A 2 -0.55 16.20 22.11
C MET A 2 0.67 15.38 22.52
N SER A 3 0.95 15.35 23.82
CA SER A 3 2.00 14.49 24.40
C SER A 3 1.74 13.05 23.99
N LYS A 4 2.62 12.45 23.20
CA LYS A 4 2.53 11.04 22.86
C LYS A 4 2.76 10.23 24.13
N LYS A 5 1.74 9.55 24.60
CA LYS A 5 1.84 8.67 25.77
C LYS A 5 2.90 7.60 25.47
N ASN A 6 3.98 7.62 26.27
CA ASN A 6 4.99 6.55 26.20
C ASN A 6 4.36 5.26 26.74
N ARG A 7 4.39 4.21 25.94
CA ARG A 7 3.85 2.88 26.30
C ARG A 7 5.00 1.96 26.66
N THR A 8 4.79 1.09 27.60
CA THR A 8 5.70 -0.05 27.75
C THR A 8 5.45 -1.06 26.64
N ARG A 9 6.45 -1.90 26.35
CA ARG A 9 6.32 -2.98 25.37
C ARG A 9 5.11 -3.88 25.67
N GLN A 10 4.90 -4.23 26.94
CA GLN A 10 3.78 -5.04 27.36
C GLN A 10 2.42 -4.38 27.08
N GLN A 11 2.30 -3.08 27.35
CA GLN A 11 1.11 -2.30 27.01
C GLN A 11 0.86 -2.26 25.51
N MET A 12 1.90 -2.08 24.74
CA MET A 12 1.80 -2.06 23.26
C MET A 12 1.38 -3.41 22.71
N GLU A 13 1.93 -4.51 23.22
CA GLU A 13 1.54 -5.87 22.82
C GLU A 13 0.07 -6.16 23.12
N GLU A 14 -0.43 -5.72 24.27
CA GLU A 14 -1.84 -5.87 24.62
C GLU A 14 -2.74 -5.03 23.71
N GLU A 15 -2.39 -3.76 23.46
CA GLU A 15 -3.11 -2.91 22.50
C GLU A 15 -3.14 -3.56 21.11
N MET A 16 -2.02 -4.06 20.63
CA MET A 16 -1.94 -4.75 19.32
C MET A 16 -2.79 -6.01 19.29
N ARG A 17 -2.86 -6.76 20.37
CA ARG A 17 -3.72 -7.94 20.46
C ARG A 17 -5.21 -7.58 20.32
N GLN A 18 -5.65 -6.48 20.90
CA GLN A 18 -7.03 -6.00 20.73
C GLN A 18 -7.26 -5.50 19.29
N LEU A 19 -6.33 -4.75 18.73
CA LEU A 19 -6.41 -4.25 17.37
C LEU A 19 -6.48 -5.36 16.31
N ARG A 20 -5.80 -6.50 16.54
CA ARG A 20 -5.85 -7.67 15.64
C ARG A 20 -7.23 -8.33 15.55
N LYS A 21 -8.16 -8.01 16.46
CA LYS A 21 -9.55 -8.47 16.35
C LYS A 21 -10.34 -7.71 15.29
N VAL A 22 -9.87 -6.51 14.91
CA VAL A 22 -10.58 -5.59 14.01
C VAL A 22 -9.80 -5.38 12.70
N PHE A 23 -8.47 -5.34 12.78
CA PHE A 23 -7.62 -5.08 11.64
C PHE A 23 -7.01 -6.38 11.12
N MET A 24 -6.95 -6.52 9.81
CA MET A 24 -6.34 -7.67 9.14
C MET A 24 -4.84 -7.79 9.45
N THR A 25 -4.18 -6.64 9.53
CA THR A 25 -2.76 -6.58 9.87
C THR A 25 -2.52 -5.47 10.89
N VAL A 26 -1.75 -5.80 11.92
CA VAL A 26 -1.27 -4.86 12.95
C VAL A 26 0.23 -5.05 13.11
N ARG A 27 1.01 -4.04 12.75
CA ARG A 27 2.48 -4.08 12.81
C ARG A 27 3.03 -2.93 13.63
N LEU A 28 4.03 -3.23 14.42
CA LEU A 28 4.87 -2.23 15.07
C LEU A 28 6.26 -2.30 14.42
N MET A 29 6.70 -1.20 13.85
CA MET A 29 7.99 -1.08 13.16
C MET A 29 8.82 -0.02 13.88
N LYS A 30 10.11 -0.27 14.05
CA LYS A 30 11.04 0.75 14.52
C LYS A 30 11.30 1.77 13.41
N ALA A 31 11.68 2.98 13.81
CA ALA A 31 11.94 4.06 12.85
C ALA A 31 13.02 3.70 11.82
N ASP A 32 14.07 2.98 12.23
CA ASP A 32 15.15 2.49 11.37
C ASP A 32 14.66 1.44 10.36
N GLU A 33 13.71 0.57 10.75
CA GLU A 33 13.11 -0.42 9.84
C GLU A 33 12.28 0.24 8.74
N VAL A 34 11.61 1.34 9.05
CA VAL A 34 10.81 2.12 8.08
C VAL A 34 11.71 2.85 7.08
N GLN A 35 12.90 3.30 7.51
CA GLN A 35 13.83 4.08 6.68
C GLN A 35 14.76 3.25 5.79
N GLY A 36 14.81 1.94 5.94
CA GLY A 36 15.65 1.12 5.07
C GLY A 36 16.03 -0.25 5.61
N GLY A 37 15.65 -0.54 6.86
CA GLY A 37 15.86 -1.84 7.48
C GLY A 37 17.31 -2.14 7.89
N LYS A 38 17.48 -2.92 8.94
CA LYS A 38 18.77 -3.54 9.26
C LYS A 38 19.04 -4.68 8.29
N LYS A 39 20.30 -4.86 7.86
CA LYS A 39 20.73 -6.06 7.14
C LYS A 39 20.27 -7.31 7.93
N GLY A 40 19.40 -8.12 7.30
CA GLY A 40 18.95 -9.41 7.86
C GLY A 40 17.49 -9.48 8.30
N SER A 41 16.74 -8.36 8.37
CA SER A 41 15.28 -8.38 8.57
C SER A 41 14.54 -8.27 7.25
N ALA A 42 13.39 -8.95 7.12
CA ALA A 42 12.54 -8.78 5.96
C ALA A 42 12.07 -7.33 5.88
N PRO A 43 12.25 -6.66 4.74
CA PRO A 43 11.85 -5.26 4.61
C PRO A 43 10.31 -5.12 4.72
N CYS A 44 9.86 -3.96 5.21
CA CYS A 44 8.44 -3.72 5.49
C CYS A 44 7.52 -3.92 4.27
N TYR A 45 8.04 -3.69 3.07
CA TYR A 45 7.31 -3.85 1.81
C TYR A 45 7.19 -5.31 1.34
N ALA A 46 7.99 -6.24 1.86
CA ALA A 46 7.93 -7.66 1.51
C ALA A 46 6.57 -8.29 1.89
N GLN A 47 5.93 -7.80 2.95
CA GLN A 47 4.57 -8.20 3.33
C GLN A 47 3.56 -7.97 2.20
N TRP A 48 3.77 -6.95 1.39
CA TRP A 48 2.94 -6.61 0.24
C TRP A 48 3.41 -7.30 -1.05
N ARG A 49 4.28 -8.32 -0.91
CA ARG A 49 4.92 -9.03 -2.03
C ARG A 49 5.63 -8.08 -3.01
N ARG A 50 6.15 -6.98 -2.48
CA ARG A 50 6.95 -6.01 -3.25
C ARG A 50 8.42 -6.26 -3.00
N SER A 51 9.27 -6.02 -3.99
CA SER A 51 10.74 -6.14 -3.87
C SER A 51 11.42 -4.80 -3.66
N ARG A 52 10.69 -3.70 -3.83
CA ARG A 52 11.20 -2.34 -3.63
C ARG A 52 10.33 -1.56 -2.64
N PRO A 53 10.90 -0.52 -2.00
CA PRO A 53 10.15 0.37 -1.12
C PRO A 53 8.93 0.98 -1.80
N CYS A 54 7.87 1.19 -1.03
CA CYS A 54 6.68 1.87 -1.52
C CYS A 54 7.01 3.34 -1.83
N GLU A 55 6.65 3.84 -3.01
CA GLU A 55 6.85 5.25 -3.39
C GLU A 55 6.15 6.20 -2.42
N ASN A 56 4.89 5.93 -2.12
CA ASN A 56 4.06 6.69 -1.18
C ASN A 56 3.90 5.95 0.15
N CYS A 57 5.02 5.65 0.82
CA CYS A 57 5.00 4.91 2.08
C CYS A 57 4.34 5.70 3.21
N VAL A 58 3.16 5.27 3.66
CA VAL A 58 2.43 5.92 4.77
C VAL A 58 3.20 5.88 6.09
N ALA A 59 3.95 4.80 6.33
CA ALA A 59 4.78 4.67 7.53
C ALA A 59 5.91 5.71 7.53
N ARG A 60 6.59 5.92 6.39
CA ARG A 60 7.61 6.94 6.23
C ARG A 60 7.03 8.34 6.39
N GLN A 61 5.92 8.64 5.71
CA GLN A 61 5.25 9.93 5.83
C GLN A 61 4.76 10.23 7.26
N ALA A 62 4.25 9.20 7.96
CA ALA A 62 3.86 9.33 9.36
C ALA A 62 5.06 9.66 10.24
N LEU A 63 6.21 9.04 9.99
CA LEU A 63 7.45 9.24 10.72
C LEU A 63 8.01 10.67 10.48
N GLU A 64 8.12 11.08 9.22
CA GLU A 64 8.66 12.38 8.81
C GLU A 64 7.81 13.55 9.34
N LYS A 65 6.49 13.42 9.20
CA LYS A 65 5.56 14.50 9.61
C LYS A 65 5.08 14.37 11.05
N ASN A 66 5.47 13.31 11.73
CA ASN A 66 5.05 12.99 13.10
C ASN A 66 3.53 13.03 13.30
N THR A 67 2.77 12.60 12.29
CA THR A 67 1.30 12.61 12.24
C THR A 67 0.77 11.27 11.77
N ARG A 68 -0.51 11.03 12.04
CA ARG A 68 -1.22 9.89 11.43
C ARG A 68 -1.34 10.12 9.92
N LYS A 69 -1.07 9.07 9.14
CA LYS A 69 -1.25 9.03 7.70
C LYS A 69 -2.09 7.82 7.32
N THR A 70 -2.97 8.02 6.36
CA THR A 70 -3.84 6.98 5.81
C THR A 70 -3.80 7.04 4.30
N ARG A 71 -3.87 5.88 3.65
CA ARG A 71 -4.08 5.77 2.21
C ARG A 71 -4.97 4.58 1.91
N LEU A 72 -5.62 4.64 0.77
CA LEU A 72 -6.30 3.52 0.15
C LEU A 72 -5.38 2.89 -0.88
N GLU A 73 -5.38 1.57 -0.96
CA GLU A 73 -4.57 0.83 -1.91
C GLU A 73 -5.27 -0.44 -2.37
N TYR A 74 -5.14 -0.71 -3.67
CA TYR A 74 -5.63 -1.96 -4.25
C TYR A 74 -4.53 -3.04 -4.22
N PHE A 75 -4.91 -4.23 -3.75
CA PHE A 75 -4.14 -5.46 -3.93
C PHE A 75 -5.00 -6.44 -4.73
N GLY A 76 -4.67 -6.60 -6.00
CA GLY A 76 -5.56 -7.27 -6.93
C GLY A 76 -6.87 -6.49 -7.11
N GLN A 77 -7.99 -7.13 -6.86
CA GLN A 77 -9.33 -6.52 -6.94
C GLN A 77 -9.84 -5.99 -5.59
N GLU A 78 -9.08 -6.18 -4.53
CA GLU A 78 -9.48 -5.83 -3.18
C GLU A 78 -8.95 -4.47 -2.75
N LEU A 79 -9.79 -3.66 -2.12
CA LEU A 79 -9.43 -2.35 -1.59
C LEU A 79 -9.06 -2.45 -0.12
N TYR A 80 -7.94 -1.84 0.23
CA TYR A 80 -7.44 -1.79 1.60
C TYR A 80 -7.22 -0.36 2.06
N GLU A 81 -7.53 -0.11 3.31
CA GLU A 81 -7.09 1.08 4.02
C GLU A 81 -5.85 0.74 4.84
N ILE A 82 -4.80 1.51 4.66
CA ILE A 82 -3.55 1.40 5.39
C ILE A 82 -3.35 2.68 6.18
N THR A 83 -3.33 2.57 7.49
CA THR A 83 -3.10 3.70 8.40
C THR A 83 -1.81 3.50 9.17
N ALA A 84 -0.98 4.53 9.24
CA ALA A 84 0.25 4.55 10.03
C ALA A 84 0.26 5.73 11.02
N SER A 85 0.72 5.47 12.23
CA SER A 85 0.86 6.48 13.28
C SER A 85 2.15 6.28 14.06
N CYS A 86 2.81 7.36 14.44
CA CYS A 86 3.95 7.28 15.34
C CYS A 86 3.50 7.04 16.78
N VAL A 87 4.18 6.13 17.45
CA VAL A 87 3.99 5.80 18.87
C VAL A 87 5.34 5.73 19.57
N GLN A 88 5.36 6.01 20.86
CA GLN A 88 6.55 5.78 21.69
C GLN A 88 6.37 4.48 22.48
N VAL A 89 7.37 3.63 22.41
CA VAL A 89 7.42 2.35 23.13
C VAL A 89 8.75 2.22 23.81
N ASP A 90 8.76 2.17 25.15
CA ASP A 90 9.97 2.18 26.00
C ASP A 90 10.94 3.32 25.62
N GLY A 91 10.39 4.51 25.33
CA GLY A 91 11.15 5.69 24.92
C GLY A 91 11.65 5.67 23.47
N GLN A 92 11.43 4.58 22.71
CA GLN A 92 11.79 4.50 21.30
C GLN A 92 10.64 4.93 20.40
N LEU A 93 10.96 5.68 19.34
CA LEU A 93 9.99 6.06 18.32
C LEU A 93 9.74 4.88 17.39
N CYS A 94 8.49 4.47 17.31
CA CYS A 94 8.00 3.39 16.47
C CYS A 94 6.86 3.88 15.58
N VAL A 95 6.53 3.11 14.55
CA VAL A 95 5.36 3.30 13.71
C VAL A 95 4.43 2.11 13.90
N LEU A 96 3.21 2.39 14.34
CA LEU A 96 2.12 1.43 14.35
C LEU A 96 1.39 1.53 13.01
N GLU A 97 1.40 0.45 12.24
CA GLU A 97 0.68 0.33 10.97
C GLU A 97 -0.49 -0.63 11.11
N LEU A 98 -1.64 -0.20 10.67
CA LEU A 98 -2.90 -0.92 10.69
C LEU A 98 -3.42 -1.07 9.27
N THR A 99 -3.86 -2.26 8.91
CA THR A 99 -4.48 -2.50 7.61
C THR A 99 -5.82 -3.17 7.80
N ARG A 100 -6.83 -2.67 7.10
CA ARG A 100 -8.13 -3.33 6.99
C ARG A 100 -8.56 -3.43 5.53
N LYS A 101 -9.23 -4.50 5.20
CA LYS A 101 -9.94 -4.62 3.93
C LYS A 101 -11.20 -3.74 4.01
N ILE A 102 -11.45 -3.00 2.96
CA ILE A 102 -12.69 -2.23 2.83
C ILE A 102 -13.67 -3.07 2.05
N ASP A 103 -14.78 -3.40 2.67
CA ASP A 103 -15.89 -4.01 1.96
C ASP A 103 -16.55 -2.93 1.08
N ARG A 104 -16.70 -3.23 -0.20
CA ARG A 104 -17.34 -2.32 -1.14
C ARG A 104 -18.78 -1.99 -0.75
N SER A 105 -19.45 -2.90 -0.06
CA SER A 105 -20.81 -2.66 0.44
C SER A 105 -20.89 -1.54 1.48
N VAL A 106 -19.82 -1.30 2.24
CA VAL A 106 -19.74 -0.22 3.24
C VAL A 106 -19.51 1.15 2.60
N LEU A 107 -19.00 1.17 1.37
CA LEU A 107 -18.83 2.41 0.58
C LEU A 107 -20.10 2.83 -0.17
N LEU A 108 -21.13 2.01 -0.09
CA LEU A 108 -22.45 2.28 -0.68
C LEU A 108 -23.32 3.16 0.25
N ASP A 109 -22.83 4.34 0.58
CA ASP A 109 -23.70 5.47 0.75
C ASP A 109 -24.22 5.86 -0.66
N PRO A 110 -25.53 5.77 -0.95
CA PRO A 110 -26.05 5.92 -2.31
C PRO A 110 -25.69 7.24 -2.98
N GLU A 111 -25.37 8.29 -2.20
CA GLU A 111 -25.09 9.61 -2.75
C GLU A 111 -23.59 9.94 -2.87
N ASN A 112 -22.73 9.41 -1.99
CA ASN A 112 -21.31 9.77 -1.94
C ASN A 112 -20.34 8.60 -2.14
N GLY A 113 -20.74 7.38 -1.76
CA GLY A 113 -19.88 6.20 -1.84
C GLY A 113 -19.61 5.78 -3.28
N GLU A 114 -20.62 5.83 -4.13
CA GLU A 114 -20.52 5.49 -5.55
C GLU A 114 -19.61 6.47 -6.31
N ARG A 115 -19.66 7.76 -5.99
CA ARG A 115 -18.77 8.78 -6.56
C ARG A 115 -17.31 8.58 -6.15
N LEU A 116 -17.07 8.22 -4.88
CA LEU A 116 -15.71 7.96 -4.39
C LEU A 116 -15.13 6.69 -5.04
N LEU A 117 -15.92 5.62 -5.12
CA LEU A 117 -15.51 4.38 -5.79
C LEU A 117 -15.22 4.63 -7.26
N ASN A 118 -16.08 5.35 -7.96
CA ASN A 118 -15.91 5.66 -9.37
C ASN A 118 -14.64 6.50 -9.58
N SER A 119 -14.40 7.53 -8.75
CA SER A 119 -13.18 8.35 -8.86
C SER A 119 -11.90 7.54 -8.63
N ILE A 120 -11.89 6.65 -7.62
CA ILE A 120 -10.72 5.78 -7.35
C ILE A 120 -10.53 4.75 -8.48
N THR A 121 -11.62 4.23 -9.02
CA THR A 121 -11.59 3.28 -10.13
C THR A 121 -11.13 3.97 -11.42
N ASP A 122 -11.63 5.16 -11.70
CA ASP A 122 -11.26 5.98 -12.87
C ASP A 122 -9.78 6.38 -12.83
N GLU A 123 -9.26 6.80 -11.67
CA GLU A 123 -7.82 7.09 -11.52
C GLU A 123 -6.95 5.86 -11.76
N ARG A 124 -7.41 4.68 -11.29
CA ARG A 124 -6.71 3.42 -11.51
C ARG A 124 -6.73 3.02 -12.99
N GLU A 125 -7.88 3.10 -13.65
CA GLU A 125 -8.02 2.82 -15.07
C GLU A 125 -7.12 3.74 -15.90
N LYS A 126 -7.14 5.04 -15.65
CA LYS A 126 -6.26 6.02 -16.31
C LYS A 126 -4.78 5.76 -16.08
N ARG A 127 -4.41 5.29 -14.89
CA ARG A 127 -3.00 5.01 -14.54
C ARG A 127 -2.48 3.74 -15.19
N TYR A 128 -3.31 2.70 -15.30
CA TYR A 128 -2.86 1.35 -15.62
C TYR A 128 -3.33 0.84 -16.98
N ARG A 129 -4.22 1.54 -17.64
CA ARG A 129 -4.72 1.13 -18.94
C ARG A 129 -4.23 2.05 -20.05
N ASP A 130 -4.00 1.46 -21.20
CA ASP A 130 -3.80 2.20 -22.44
C ASP A 130 -5.16 2.73 -22.92
N PRO A 131 -5.30 4.04 -23.18
CA PRO A 131 -6.59 4.64 -23.51
C PRO A 131 -7.16 4.19 -24.87
N LEU A 132 -6.31 3.71 -25.77
CA LEU A 132 -6.71 3.29 -27.10
C LEU A 132 -7.21 1.83 -27.13
N THR A 133 -6.47 0.96 -26.48
CA THR A 133 -6.68 -0.49 -26.55
C THR A 133 -7.42 -1.06 -25.31
N GLY A 134 -7.43 -0.33 -24.20
CA GLY A 134 -7.92 -0.82 -22.92
C GLY A 134 -7.05 -1.88 -22.26
N ALA A 135 -5.92 -2.26 -22.89
CA ALA A 135 -4.97 -3.21 -22.33
C ALA A 135 -4.21 -2.60 -21.15
N TYR A 136 -3.65 -3.44 -20.29
CA TYR A 136 -2.77 -2.95 -19.24
C TYR A 136 -1.49 -2.38 -19.86
N ASN A 137 -1.12 -1.18 -19.41
CA ASN A 137 0.07 -0.49 -19.88
C ASN A 137 1.35 -0.95 -19.14
N ARG A 138 2.49 -0.43 -19.56
CA ARG A 138 3.79 -0.76 -18.98
C ARG A 138 3.85 -0.46 -17.48
N THR A 139 3.24 0.63 -17.01
CA THR A 139 3.20 1.00 -15.60
C THR A 139 2.53 -0.09 -14.74
N TYR A 140 1.44 -0.68 -15.23
CA TYR A 140 0.81 -1.80 -14.56
C TYR A 140 1.73 -3.01 -14.44
N TYR A 141 2.44 -3.35 -15.52
CA TYR A 141 3.41 -4.44 -15.53
C TYR A 141 4.53 -4.17 -14.52
N ASP A 142 5.19 -3.01 -14.61
CA ASP A 142 6.34 -2.66 -13.78
C ASP A 142 6.01 -2.62 -12.28
N GLU A 143 4.78 -2.26 -11.90
CA GLU A 143 4.35 -2.19 -10.50
C GLU A 143 3.82 -3.52 -9.94
N ASN A 144 3.28 -4.40 -10.77
CA ASN A 144 2.55 -5.57 -10.29
C ASN A 144 3.22 -6.92 -10.60
N TYR A 145 3.95 -7.03 -11.72
CA TYR A 145 4.44 -8.32 -12.21
C TYR A 145 5.91 -8.67 -11.91
N PRO A 146 6.89 -7.76 -11.97
CA PRO A 146 8.31 -8.11 -11.87
C PRO A 146 8.70 -8.86 -10.60
N TYR A 147 7.80 -8.90 -9.63
CA TYR A 147 8.06 -9.39 -8.28
C TYR A 147 7.10 -10.50 -7.84
N ARG A 148 6.36 -11.05 -8.79
CA ARG A 148 5.49 -12.21 -8.54
C ARG A 148 6.10 -13.43 -9.23
N SER A 149 6.33 -14.49 -8.47
CA SER A 149 6.52 -15.81 -9.06
C SER A 149 5.19 -16.28 -9.63
N ILE A 150 5.08 -16.24 -10.96
CA ILE A 150 3.93 -16.77 -11.68
C ILE A 150 4.41 -17.80 -12.69
N THR A 151 3.67 -18.87 -12.86
CA THR A 151 3.85 -19.77 -13.99
C THR A 151 2.93 -19.30 -15.11
N ALA A 152 3.51 -18.70 -16.15
CA ALA A 152 2.75 -18.14 -17.27
C ALA A 152 3.54 -18.26 -18.57
N GLY A 153 2.84 -18.33 -19.69
CA GLY A 153 3.42 -18.09 -21.02
C GLY A 153 3.56 -16.59 -21.24
N VAL A 154 4.66 -16.19 -21.86
CA VAL A 154 4.91 -14.81 -22.27
C VAL A 154 5.07 -14.75 -23.77
N ALA A 155 4.35 -13.84 -24.43
CA ALA A 155 4.53 -13.53 -25.85
C ALA A 155 4.88 -12.04 -25.98
N MET A 156 5.82 -11.74 -26.84
CA MET A 156 6.15 -10.38 -27.26
C MET A 156 5.78 -10.23 -28.73
N LEU A 157 4.98 -9.22 -29.03
CA LEU A 157 4.54 -8.92 -30.39
C LEU A 157 5.01 -7.51 -30.74
N ASP A 158 5.59 -7.37 -31.93
CA ASP A 158 5.99 -6.10 -32.49
C ASP A 158 5.55 -6.03 -33.96
N MET A 159 5.33 -4.84 -34.46
CA MET A 159 5.01 -4.62 -35.86
C MET A 159 6.28 -4.23 -36.61
N ASP A 160 6.64 -5.04 -37.60
CA ASP A 160 7.75 -4.72 -38.50
C ASP A 160 7.37 -3.51 -39.37
N ASP A 161 8.37 -2.68 -39.64
CA ASP A 161 8.28 -1.55 -40.55
C ASP A 161 7.17 -0.51 -40.28
N LEU A 162 6.83 -0.29 -39.01
CA LEU A 162 5.78 0.65 -38.59
C LEU A 162 5.96 2.07 -39.17
N LYS A 163 7.23 2.50 -39.43
CA LYS A 163 7.51 3.78 -40.06
C LYS A 163 6.98 3.90 -41.50
N PHE A 164 6.92 2.79 -42.23
CA PHE A 164 6.38 2.79 -43.61
C PHE A 164 4.85 2.71 -43.66
N SER A 165 4.22 2.38 -42.55
CA SER A 165 2.76 2.28 -42.46
C SER A 165 2.08 3.58 -42.01
N ASN A 166 2.84 4.55 -41.48
CA ASN A 166 2.35 5.83 -40.97
C ASN A 166 2.59 7.03 -41.91
N ASP A 167 3.28 6.83 -43.06
CA ASP A 167 3.44 7.79 -44.13
C ASP A 167 2.45 7.49 -45.28
#